data_d776573ac97c3aa8d81be912cf468bb6
#
_entry.id   d776573ac97c3aa8d81be912cf468bb6
#
_cell.length_a   1.000
_cell.length_b   1.000
_cell.length_c   1.000
_cell.angle_alpha   90.00
_cell.angle_beta   90.00
_cell.angle_gamma   90.00
#
_symmetry.space_group_name_H-M   'P 1'
#
loop_
_entity.id
_entity.type
_entity.pdbx_description
1 polymer ?
#
loop_
_entity_poly.entity_id
_entity_poly.type
_entity_poly.pdbx_seq_one_letter_code
_entity_poly.pdbx_strand_id
1 'polypeptide(L)'
;FEQMGRRLNANTLTVAGDSVGGNMAIAMTLFSKYRRGPAIHKQLLYYPVTNACFNTASYCEFAECYYLYRAGMMWFWDQYTTSECCRNQITASPLRACTDHLTDLPQAMILNGQADVLRDEGEAYAEKLRAAGVSVTALRFQAIIHDFVMLNALDQTNACRAAMDVSTEWINRKNMEWYQDNEERSADQ
;
A
#
# COMPACT_ATOMS: atom_id res chain seq x y z
N PHE A 1 -9.17 20.24 -1.50
CA PHE A 1 -10.52 19.63 -1.29
C PHE A 1 -11.55 20.66 -0.84
N GLU A 2 -11.18 21.68 -0.08
CA GLU A 2 -12.10 22.77 0.33
C GLU A 2 -12.56 23.68 -0.82
N GLN A 3 -11.82 23.72 -1.93
CA GLN A 3 -12.10 24.63 -3.06
C GLN A 3 -13.23 24.18 -3.99
N MET A 4 -13.74 22.96 -3.89
CA MET A 4 -14.80 22.46 -4.79
C MET A 4 -16.23 22.60 -4.25
N GLY A 5 -16.45 23.30 -3.16
CA GLY A 5 -17.80 23.68 -2.68
C GLY A 5 -18.75 22.50 -2.33
N ARG A 6 -18.30 21.26 -2.44
CA ARG A 6 -19.02 20.09 -1.97
C ARG A 6 -18.34 19.61 -0.70
N ARG A 7 -18.98 19.75 0.44
CA ARG A 7 -18.62 19.04 1.66
C ARG A 7 -18.70 17.54 1.32
N LEU A 8 -17.54 16.90 1.13
CA LEU A 8 -17.47 15.45 1.18
C LEU A 8 -17.84 15.07 2.62
N ASN A 9 -19.03 14.53 2.80
CA ASN A 9 -19.47 13.99 4.10
C ASN A 9 -18.79 12.60 4.25
N ALA A 10 -17.46 12.61 4.32
CA ALA A 10 -16.66 11.40 4.44
C ALA A 10 -16.33 11.21 5.92
N ASN A 11 -17.08 10.33 6.57
CA ASN A 11 -16.72 9.82 7.89
C ASN A 11 -15.43 8.99 7.83
N THR A 12 -15.00 8.59 6.63
CA THR A 12 -13.78 7.80 6.40
C THR A 12 -13.04 8.31 5.17
N LEU A 13 -11.74 8.55 5.30
CA LEU A 13 -10.84 8.86 4.20
C LEU A 13 -9.95 7.66 3.92
N THR A 14 -9.97 7.16 2.69
CA THR A 14 -9.08 6.12 2.22
C THR A 14 -8.10 6.71 1.20
N VAL A 15 -6.81 6.38 1.32
CA VAL A 15 -5.82 6.62 0.27
C VAL A 15 -5.55 5.31 -0.45
N ALA A 16 -5.43 5.37 -1.76
CA ALA A 16 -5.15 4.20 -2.58
C ALA A 16 -4.13 4.54 -3.65
N GLY A 17 -3.35 3.55 -4.06
CA GLY A 17 -2.40 3.70 -5.16
C GLY A 17 -1.77 2.38 -5.56
N ASP A 18 -1.34 2.34 -6.80
CA ASP A 18 -0.62 1.25 -7.45
C ASP A 18 0.84 1.63 -7.65
N SER A 19 1.76 0.70 -7.53
CA SER A 19 3.19 0.89 -7.80
C SER A 19 3.78 2.12 -7.08
N VAL A 20 4.29 3.12 -7.80
CA VAL A 20 4.72 4.42 -7.25
C VAL A 20 3.55 5.17 -6.58
N GLY A 21 2.32 5.01 -7.08
CA GLY A 21 1.12 5.56 -6.43
C GLY A 21 0.89 4.95 -5.05
N GLY A 22 1.20 3.66 -4.87
CA GLY A 22 1.22 3.00 -3.57
C GLY A 22 2.27 3.61 -2.63
N ASN A 23 3.47 3.91 -3.13
CA ASN A 23 4.48 4.65 -2.38
C ASN A 23 3.97 6.04 -1.94
N MET A 24 3.35 6.79 -2.86
CA MET A 24 2.77 8.09 -2.56
C MET A 24 1.64 7.99 -1.52
N ALA A 25 0.79 6.97 -1.60
CA ALA A 25 -0.26 6.73 -0.62
C ALA A 25 0.32 6.51 0.78
N ILE A 26 1.38 5.70 0.90
CA ILE A 26 2.10 5.51 2.16
C ILE A 26 2.71 6.83 2.66
N ALA A 27 3.38 7.58 1.79
CA ALA A 27 3.96 8.87 2.15
C ALA A 27 2.90 9.83 2.69
N MET A 28 1.68 9.83 2.13
CA MET A 28 0.57 10.64 2.62
C MET A 28 0.10 10.24 4.02
N THR A 29 0.10 8.95 4.36
CA THR A 29 -0.21 8.50 5.73
C THR A 29 0.83 8.99 6.73
N LEU A 30 2.11 8.90 6.38
CA LEU A 30 3.22 9.42 7.19
C LEU A 30 3.12 10.95 7.35
N PHE A 31 2.90 11.69 6.28
CA PHE A 31 2.72 13.15 6.36
C PHE A 31 1.51 13.53 7.19
N SER A 32 0.39 12.84 7.05
CA SER A 32 -0.80 13.11 7.87
C SER A 32 -0.48 12.93 9.35
N LYS A 33 0.18 11.84 9.72
CA LYS A 33 0.61 11.58 11.10
C LYS A 33 1.53 12.70 11.63
N TYR A 34 2.61 13.02 10.90
CA TYR A 34 3.63 13.96 11.41
C TYR A 34 3.22 15.41 11.35
N ARG A 35 2.39 15.79 10.39
CA ARG A 35 1.95 17.18 10.22
C ARG A 35 0.58 17.46 10.81
N ARG A 36 -0.01 16.48 11.55
CA ARG A 36 -1.37 16.57 12.10
C ARG A 36 -2.38 16.94 11.01
N GLY A 37 -2.26 16.27 9.87
CA GLY A 37 -3.15 16.40 8.72
C GLY A 37 -4.51 15.72 8.96
N PRO A 38 -5.35 15.60 7.91
CA PRO A 38 -6.64 14.94 8.00
C PRO A 38 -6.46 13.46 8.37
N ALA A 39 -7.33 12.93 9.22
CA ALA A 39 -7.29 11.52 9.60
C ALA A 39 -7.52 10.62 8.37
N ILE A 40 -6.54 9.80 8.04
CA ILE A 40 -6.64 8.75 7.03
C ILE A 40 -6.99 7.45 7.76
N HIS A 41 -8.04 6.74 7.32
CA HIS A 41 -8.56 5.57 8.00
C HIS A 41 -8.10 4.26 7.35
N LYS A 42 -7.86 4.28 6.04
CA LYS A 42 -7.44 3.11 5.26
C LYS A 42 -6.38 3.48 4.24
N GLN A 43 -5.47 2.53 3.97
CA GLN A 43 -4.52 2.61 2.86
C GLN A 43 -4.61 1.32 2.03
N LEU A 44 -4.96 1.46 0.75
CA LEU A 44 -5.04 0.37 -0.22
C LEU A 44 -3.87 0.46 -1.19
N LEU A 45 -3.02 -0.54 -1.17
CA LEU A 45 -1.73 -0.53 -1.84
C LEU A 45 -1.63 -1.71 -2.81
N TYR A 46 -1.61 -1.43 -4.10
CA TYR A 46 -1.37 -2.42 -5.12
C TYR A 46 0.12 -2.44 -5.45
N TYR A 47 0.77 -3.56 -5.26
CA TYR A 47 2.20 -3.80 -5.54
C TYR A 47 3.10 -2.57 -5.28
N PRO A 48 3.07 -2.02 -4.06
CA PRO A 48 3.66 -0.72 -3.79
C PRO A 48 5.19 -0.75 -3.87
N VAL A 49 5.79 0.33 -4.37
CA VAL A 49 7.22 0.60 -4.18
C VAL A 49 7.45 0.99 -2.72
N THR A 50 8.31 0.28 -2.00
CA THR A 50 8.56 0.54 -0.58
C THR A 50 10.02 0.75 -0.21
N ASN A 51 10.96 0.47 -1.14
CA ASN A 51 12.39 0.60 -0.88
C ASN A 51 13.18 0.91 -2.17
N ALA A 52 14.27 1.66 -2.03
CA ALA A 52 15.26 1.88 -3.09
C ALA A 52 16.39 0.83 -3.04
N CYS A 53 16.03 -0.46 -2.92
CA CYS A 53 16.96 -1.57 -2.86
C CYS A 53 16.54 -2.62 -3.91
N PHE A 54 17.48 -3.03 -4.77
CA PHE A 54 17.18 -3.83 -5.96
C PHE A 54 17.78 -5.25 -5.88
N ASN A 55 17.94 -5.81 -4.68
CA ASN A 55 18.62 -7.09 -4.47
C ASN A 55 17.81 -8.12 -3.67
N THR A 56 16.49 -7.93 -3.54
CA THR A 56 15.61 -8.95 -2.96
C THR A 56 15.56 -10.18 -3.85
N ALA A 57 15.03 -11.30 -3.33
CA ALA A 57 14.87 -12.51 -4.11
C ALA A 57 13.98 -12.28 -5.34
N SER A 58 12.89 -11.52 -5.21
CA SER A 58 12.01 -11.18 -6.33
C SER A 58 12.72 -10.31 -7.38
N TYR A 59 13.57 -9.36 -6.98
CA TYR A 59 14.39 -8.61 -7.93
C TYR A 59 15.41 -9.47 -8.68
N CYS A 60 15.88 -10.56 -8.09
CA CYS A 60 16.76 -11.51 -8.78
C CYS A 60 15.98 -12.46 -9.68
N GLU A 61 14.87 -13.00 -9.18
CA GLU A 61 14.03 -13.99 -9.85
C GLU A 61 13.33 -13.41 -11.10
N PHE A 62 12.81 -12.19 -11.00
CA PHE A 62 12.03 -11.52 -12.05
C PHE A 62 12.79 -10.34 -12.68
N ALA A 63 14.12 -10.40 -12.64
CA ALA A 63 15.00 -9.32 -13.15
C ALA A 63 14.70 -8.91 -14.59
N GLU A 64 14.27 -9.88 -15.43
CA GLU A 64 14.01 -9.71 -16.86
C GLU A 64 12.77 -10.51 -17.28
N CYS A 65 12.15 -10.12 -18.39
CA CYS A 65 11.05 -10.86 -19.05
C CYS A 65 9.69 -10.88 -18.33
N TYR A 66 9.51 -10.11 -17.26
CA TYR A 66 8.25 -10.08 -16.48
C TYR A 66 7.61 -8.70 -16.42
N TYR A 67 7.54 -7.96 -17.53
CA TYR A 67 6.94 -6.63 -17.67
C TYR A 67 7.72 -5.54 -16.91
N LEU A 68 7.62 -5.48 -15.58
CA LEU A 68 8.50 -4.64 -14.78
C LEU A 68 9.79 -5.41 -14.49
N TYR A 69 10.91 -4.80 -14.80
CA TYR A 69 12.22 -5.44 -14.68
C TYR A 69 13.18 -4.60 -13.82
N ARG A 70 14.21 -5.27 -13.29
CA ARG A 70 15.13 -4.68 -12.31
C ARG A 70 15.82 -3.41 -12.84
N ALA A 71 16.37 -3.45 -14.04
CA ALA A 71 17.05 -2.29 -14.63
C ALA A 71 16.08 -1.12 -14.87
N GLY A 72 14.80 -1.41 -15.20
CA GLY A 72 13.75 -0.40 -15.31
C GLY A 72 13.50 0.30 -13.98
N MET A 73 13.39 -0.46 -12.86
CA MET A 73 13.23 0.12 -11.53
C MET A 73 14.42 0.99 -11.12
N MET A 74 15.65 0.56 -11.42
CA MET A 74 16.83 1.39 -11.17
C MET A 74 16.75 2.71 -11.94
N TRP A 75 16.36 2.66 -13.21
CA TRP A 75 16.16 3.84 -14.03
C TRP A 75 15.05 4.75 -13.48
N PHE A 76 13.89 4.22 -13.07
CA PHE A 76 12.82 5.01 -12.47
C PHE A 76 13.28 5.74 -11.20
N TRP A 77 14.04 5.07 -10.34
CA TRP A 77 14.62 5.71 -9.16
C TRP A 77 15.62 6.82 -9.53
N ASP A 78 16.41 6.66 -10.59
CA ASP A 78 17.32 7.70 -11.08
C ASP A 78 16.57 8.93 -11.63
N GLN A 79 15.38 8.71 -12.22
CA GLN A 79 14.49 9.83 -12.63
C GLN A 79 13.86 10.53 -11.42
N TYR A 80 13.52 9.77 -10.37
CA TYR A 80 12.91 10.34 -9.16
C TYR A 80 13.92 11.14 -8.35
N THR A 81 15.06 10.56 -8.04
CA THR A 81 16.20 11.25 -7.40
C THR A 81 17.48 10.42 -7.53
N THR A 82 18.60 11.09 -7.79
CA THR A 82 19.94 10.51 -7.77
C THR A 82 20.58 10.57 -6.38
N SER A 83 20.00 11.32 -5.46
CA SER A 83 20.51 11.48 -4.09
C SER A 83 20.18 10.26 -3.24
N GLU A 84 21.20 9.55 -2.80
CA GLU A 84 21.04 8.42 -1.87
C GLU A 84 20.38 8.85 -0.54
N CYS A 85 20.71 10.03 -0.03
CA CYS A 85 20.10 10.57 1.16
C CYS A 85 18.57 10.76 0.98
N CYS A 86 18.13 11.23 -0.19
CA CYS A 86 16.71 11.37 -0.50
C CYS A 86 16.03 10.00 -0.64
N ARG A 87 16.68 9.03 -1.29
CA ARG A 87 16.17 7.64 -1.41
C ARG A 87 15.99 6.98 -0.03
N ASN A 88 16.82 7.34 0.95
CA ASN A 88 16.78 6.79 2.29
C ASN A 88 15.71 7.42 3.19
N GLN A 89 15.05 8.50 2.76
CA GLN A 89 13.94 9.08 3.52
C GLN A 89 12.77 8.10 3.61
N ILE A 90 12.14 8.01 4.77
CA ILE A 90 10.99 7.11 4.99
C ILE A 90 9.78 7.44 4.13
N THR A 91 9.69 8.63 3.59
CA THR A 91 8.65 9.04 2.62
C THR A 91 8.97 8.62 1.19
N ALA A 92 10.21 8.25 0.89
CA ALA A 92 10.62 7.66 -0.37
C ALA A 92 10.77 6.13 -0.26
N SER A 93 11.38 5.66 0.82
CA SER A 93 11.58 4.24 1.12
C SER A 93 10.94 3.86 2.47
N PRO A 94 9.61 3.72 2.53
CA PRO A 94 8.89 3.50 3.79
C PRO A 94 9.27 2.18 4.47
N LEU A 95 9.81 1.20 3.77
CA LEU A 95 10.35 -0.01 4.37
C LEU A 95 11.53 0.27 5.31
N ARG A 96 12.19 1.42 5.21
CA ARG A 96 13.27 1.86 6.11
C ARG A 96 12.79 2.52 7.40
N ALA A 97 11.50 2.81 7.52
CA ALA A 97 10.92 3.39 8.72
C ALA A 97 11.14 2.46 9.92
N CYS A 98 11.41 2.98 11.11
CA CYS A 98 11.39 2.19 12.35
C CYS A 98 9.94 1.94 12.79
N THR A 99 9.75 1.04 13.76
CA THR A 99 8.42 0.68 14.28
C THR A 99 7.64 1.91 14.76
N ASP A 100 8.28 2.82 15.50
CA ASP A 100 7.62 4.03 16.01
C ASP A 100 7.08 4.95 14.91
N HIS A 101 7.73 4.97 13.75
CA HIS A 101 7.22 5.72 12.60
C HIS A 101 5.93 5.13 12.07
N LEU A 102 5.75 3.81 12.16
CA LEU A 102 4.64 3.07 11.57
C LEU A 102 3.48 2.81 12.54
N THR A 103 3.67 2.98 13.86
CA THR A 103 2.56 2.90 14.83
C THR A 103 1.45 3.88 14.46
N ASP A 104 0.21 3.55 14.77
CA ASP A 104 -0.98 4.38 14.53
C ASP A 104 -1.20 4.79 13.07
N LEU A 105 -0.52 4.14 12.11
CA LEU A 105 -0.88 4.28 10.71
C LEU A 105 -2.22 3.61 10.43
N PRO A 106 -2.95 4.08 9.39
CA PRO A 106 -4.24 3.50 9.03
C PRO A 106 -4.13 2.04 8.66
N GLN A 107 -5.20 1.28 8.91
CA GLN A 107 -5.26 -0.11 8.47
C GLN A 107 -4.92 -0.23 6.98
N ALA A 108 -4.20 -1.30 6.62
CA ALA A 108 -3.66 -1.46 5.28
C ALA A 108 -4.19 -2.72 4.59
N MET A 109 -4.46 -2.61 3.29
CA MET A 109 -4.55 -3.75 2.40
C MET A 109 -3.43 -3.65 1.37
N ILE A 110 -2.64 -4.72 1.24
CA ILE A 110 -1.49 -4.79 0.33
C ILE A 110 -1.67 -5.99 -0.60
N LEU A 111 -1.70 -5.75 -1.90
CA LEU A 111 -1.96 -6.75 -2.92
C LEU A 111 -0.75 -6.83 -3.87
N ASN A 112 -0.08 -7.98 -3.92
CA ASN A 112 1.11 -8.18 -4.74
C ASN A 112 0.87 -9.23 -5.82
N GLY A 113 1.50 -9.06 -6.99
CA GLY A 113 1.65 -10.11 -7.99
C GLY A 113 2.82 -11.04 -7.64
N GLN A 114 2.70 -12.33 -7.98
CA GLN A 114 3.78 -13.29 -7.73
C GLN A 114 5.01 -12.99 -8.58
N ALA A 115 4.82 -12.73 -9.86
CA ALA A 115 5.90 -12.49 -10.84
C ALA A 115 6.21 -10.98 -10.95
N ASP A 116 6.59 -10.38 -9.84
CA ASP A 116 6.84 -8.95 -9.71
C ASP A 116 8.12 -8.71 -8.91
N VAL A 117 9.00 -7.85 -9.40
CA VAL A 117 10.24 -7.45 -8.71
C VAL A 117 9.93 -6.79 -7.35
N LEU A 118 8.77 -6.12 -7.19
CA LEU A 118 8.35 -5.43 -5.98
C LEU A 118 7.67 -6.35 -4.95
N ARG A 119 7.45 -7.64 -5.28
CA ARG A 119 6.75 -8.61 -4.42
C ARG A 119 7.32 -8.62 -3.00
N ASP A 120 8.61 -8.86 -2.88
CA ASP A 120 9.23 -9.11 -1.58
C ASP A 120 9.28 -7.86 -0.71
N GLU A 121 9.51 -6.68 -1.30
CA GLU A 121 9.51 -5.43 -0.55
C GLU A 121 8.11 -5.01 -0.10
N GLY A 122 7.08 -5.28 -0.91
CA GLY A 122 5.67 -5.06 -0.54
C GLY A 122 5.23 -5.97 0.62
N GLU A 123 5.61 -7.24 0.59
CA GLU A 123 5.33 -8.19 1.67
C GLU A 123 6.10 -7.86 2.95
N ALA A 124 7.38 -7.49 2.83
CA ALA A 124 8.18 -7.04 3.98
C ALA A 124 7.59 -5.78 4.64
N TYR A 125 7.03 -4.87 3.84
CA TYR A 125 6.34 -3.70 4.38
C TYR A 125 5.06 -4.09 5.14
N ALA A 126 4.30 -5.06 4.63
CA ALA A 126 3.14 -5.60 5.33
C ALA A 126 3.50 -6.20 6.70
N GLU A 127 4.58 -6.98 6.76
CA GLU A 127 5.10 -7.54 8.02
C GLU A 127 5.53 -6.44 9.00
N LYS A 128 6.19 -5.41 8.50
CA LYS A 128 6.65 -4.30 9.30
C LYS A 128 5.50 -3.47 9.89
N LEU A 129 4.43 -3.26 9.13
CA LEU A 129 3.21 -2.63 9.62
C LEU A 129 2.56 -3.47 10.73
N ARG A 130 2.46 -4.81 10.55
CA ARG A 130 1.92 -5.71 11.60
C ARG A 130 2.76 -5.63 12.88
N ALA A 131 4.09 -5.63 12.75
CA ALA A 131 4.99 -5.49 13.89
C ALA A 131 4.82 -4.15 14.63
N ALA A 132 4.33 -3.12 13.94
CA ALA A 132 3.98 -1.83 14.51
C ALA A 132 2.54 -1.76 15.06
N GLY A 133 1.80 -2.88 15.10
CA GLY A 133 0.43 -2.94 15.61
C GLY A 133 -0.64 -2.49 14.62
N VAL A 134 -0.29 -2.24 13.36
CA VAL A 134 -1.26 -1.86 12.32
C VAL A 134 -2.02 -3.09 11.83
N SER A 135 -3.34 -2.98 11.68
CA SER A 135 -4.17 -4.04 11.07
C SER A 135 -3.86 -4.15 9.58
N VAL A 136 -3.39 -5.32 9.13
CA VAL A 136 -2.95 -5.53 7.74
C VAL A 136 -3.57 -6.77 7.12
N THR A 137 -4.21 -6.59 5.97
CA THR A 137 -4.55 -7.65 5.03
C THR A 137 -3.52 -7.65 3.90
N ALA A 138 -2.79 -8.72 3.71
CA ALA A 138 -1.83 -8.85 2.61
C ALA A 138 -2.11 -10.10 1.80
N LEU A 139 -2.18 -9.96 0.46
CA LEU A 139 -2.47 -11.03 -0.47
C LEU A 139 -1.42 -11.06 -1.59
N ARG A 140 -1.00 -12.26 -1.98
CA ARG A 140 -0.20 -12.50 -3.17
C ARG A 140 -1.06 -13.25 -4.20
N PHE A 141 -1.24 -12.64 -5.36
CA PHE A 141 -1.90 -13.28 -6.50
C PHE A 141 -0.88 -14.07 -7.29
N GLN A 142 -1.14 -15.38 -7.44
CA GLN A 142 -0.24 -16.28 -8.16
C GLN A 142 -0.32 -16.08 -9.68
N ALA A 143 0.76 -16.40 -10.38
CA ALA A 143 0.86 -16.41 -11.84
C ALA A 143 0.47 -15.09 -12.52
N ILE A 144 0.69 -13.95 -11.85
CA ILE A 144 0.39 -12.62 -12.40
C ILE A 144 1.58 -11.68 -12.20
N ILE A 145 1.72 -10.73 -13.13
CA ILE A 145 2.81 -9.75 -13.21
C ILE A 145 2.45 -8.44 -12.52
N HIS A 146 3.43 -7.52 -12.47
CA HIS A 146 3.21 -6.14 -12.06
C HIS A 146 2.12 -5.45 -12.88
N ASP A 147 1.47 -4.44 -12.33
CA ASP A 147 0.40 -3.63 -12.95
C ASP A 147 -0.86 -4.42 -13.37
N PHE A 148 -1.06 -5.62 -12.84
CA PHE A 148 -2.16 -6.49 -13.27
C PHE A 148 -3.57 -5.91 -13.05
N VAL A 149 -3.75 -4.95 -12.14
CA VAL A 149 -5.04 -4.26 -11.96
C VAL A 149 -5.18 -3.02 -12.85
N MET A 150 -4.10 -2.56 -13.50
CA MET A 150 -4.07 -1.36 -14.34
C MET A 150 -4.01 -1.66 -15.84
N LEU A 151 -3.48 -2.82 -16.21
CA LEU A 151 -3.32 -3.20 -17.61
C LEU A 151 -4.63 -3.72 -18.21
N ASN A 152 -5.16 -3.01 -19.21
CA ASN A 152 -6.38 -3.43 -19.92
C ASN A 152 -6.32 -4.85 -20.47
N ALA A 153 -5.13 -5.32 -20.86
CA ALA A 153 -4.93 -6.68 -21.36
C ALA A 153 -5.15 -7.75 -20.28
N LEU A 154 -5.13 -7.38 -19.00
CA LEU A 154 -5.25 -8.28 -17.84
C LEU A 154 -6.57 -8.07 -17.06
N ASP A 155 -7.42 -7.14 -17.48
CA ASP A 155 -8.64 -6.74 -16.76
C ASP A 155 -9.64 -7.89 -16.57
N GLN A 156 -9.67 -8.87 -17.49
CA GLN A 156 -10.53 -10.07 -17.44
C GLN A 156 -9.87 -11.29 -16.79
N THR A 157 -8.63 -11.16 -16.32
CA THR A 157 -7.97 -12.26 -15.59
C THR A 157 -8.61 -12.49 -14.22
N ASN A 158 -8.64 -13.75 -13.78
CA ASN A 158 -9.15 -14.09 -12.45
C ASN A 158 -8.41 -13.33 -11.33
N ALA A 159 -7.11 -13.09 -11.49
CA ALA A 159 -6.31 -12.36 -10.51
C ALA A 159 -6.74 -10.89 -10.43
N CYS A 160 -6.91 -10.19 -11.57
CA CYS A 160 -7.37 -8.81 -11.59
C CYS A 160 -8.78 -8.69 -10.99
N ARG A 161 -9.73 -9.53 -11.43
CA ARG A 161 -11.11 -9.50 -10.94
C ARG A 161 -11.19 -9.76 -9.44
N ALA A 162 -10.49 -10.81 -8.96
CA ALA A 162 -10.47 -11.12 -7.54
C ALA A 162 -9.82 -9.99 -6.71
N ALA A 163 -8.74 -9.36 -7.22
CA ALA A 163 -8.13 -8.22 -6.54
C ALA A 163 -9.09 -7.03 -6.42
N MET A 164 -9.84 -6.73 -7.47
CA MET A 164 -10.84 -5.66 -7.46
C MET A 164 -12.00 -5.96 -6.51
N ASP A 165 -12.49 -7.22 -6.50
CA ASP A 165 -13.58 -7.64 -5.63
C ASP A 165 -13.19 -7.54 -4.14
N VAL A 166 -12.04 -8.09 -3.76
CA VAL A 166 -11.56 -8.03 -2.35
C VAL A 166 -11.26 -6.60 -1.92
N SER A 167 -10.73 -5.77 -2.82
CA SER A 167 -10.45 -4.36 -2.55
C SER A 167 -11.72 -3.58 -2.30
N THR A 168 -12.71 -3.76 -3.16
CA THR A 168 -14.02 -3.09 -3.06
C THR A 168 -14.73 -3.48 -1.78
N GLU A 169 -14.76 -4.77 -1.46
CA GLU A 169 -15.33 -5.28 -0.21
C GLU A 169 -14.61 -4.68 1.01
N TRP A 170 -13.28 -4.69 1.00
CA TRP A 170 -12.48 -4.18 2.10
C TRP A 170 -12.65 -2.67 2.33
N ILE A 171 -12.72 -1.87 1.25
CA ILE A 171 -12.98 -0.42 1.36
C ILE A 171 -14.35 -0.17 2.01
N ASN A 172 -15.37 -0.91 1.58
CA ASN A 172 -16.75 -0.72 2.02
C ASN A 172 -17.02 -1.30 3.42
N ARG A 173 -16.14 -2.18 3.92
CA ARG A 173 -16.29 -2.76 5.26
C ARG A 173 -16.15 -1.66 6.31
N LYS A 174 -17.16 -1.53 7.19
CA LYS A 174 -17.11 -0.61 8.33
C LYS A 174 -15.97 -1.01 9.27
N ASN A 175 -15.28 -0.05 9.87
CA ASN A 175 -14.24 -0.34 10.86
C ASN A 175 -14.82 -1.09 12.07
N MET A 176 -14.09 -2.09 12.56
CA MET A 176 -14.53 -2.98 13.64
C MET A 176 -14.73 -2.28 15.00
N GLU A 177 -14.33 -1.03 15.19
CA GLU A 177 -14.61 -0.23 16.40
C GLU A 177 -16.09 -0.18 16.75
N TRP A 178 -16.96 -0.40 15.75
CA TRP A 178 -18.41 -0.42 15.94
C TRP A 178 -18.91 -1.66 16.69
N TYR A 179 -18.16 -2.76 16.71
CA TYR A 179 -18.58 -3.99 17.41
C TYR A 179 -18.30 -3.94 18.89
N GLN A 180 -17.22 -3.29 19.33
CA GLN A 180 -16.87 -3.18 20.75
C GLN A 180 -17.85 -2.26 21.50
N ASP A 181 -18.21 -1.11 20.94
CA ASP A 181 -19.18 -0.18 21.53
C ASP A 181 -20.60 -0.75 21.66
N ASN A 182 -20.99 -1.73 20.82
CA ASN A 182 -22.31 -2.33 20.88
C ASN A 182 -22.38 -3.58 21.78
N GLU A 183 -21.26 -4.28 21.98
CA GLU A 183 -21.20 -5.36 22.99
C GLU A 183 -21.25 -4.78 24.41
N GLU A 184 -20.58 -3.68 24.68
CA GLU A 184 -20.65 -2.99 25.98
C GLU A 184 -22.05 -2.42 26.26
N ARG A 185 -22.73 -1.88 25.22
CA ARG A 185 -24.14 -1.38 25.39
C ARG A 185 -25.18 -2.46 25.51
N SER A 186 -24.94 -3.67 25.01
CA SER A 186 -25.86 -4.81 25.15
C SER A 186 -25.63 -5.61 26.43
N ALA A 187 -24.50 -5.43 27.11
CA ALA A 187 -24.19 -6.05 28.38
C ALA A 187 -24.79 -5.26 29.59
N ASP A 188 -25.17 -3.99 29.36
CA ASP A 188 -25.77 -3.10 30.37
C ASP A 188 -27.31 -3.04 30.31
N GLN A 189 -27.97 -3.92 29.55
CA GLN A 189 -29.42 -4.10 29.51
C GLN A 189 -29.83 -5.49 30.02
#